data_a3f904b28380753ff37d1a5727d4542f
#
_entry.id   a3f904b28380753ff37d1a5727d4542f
#
_cell.length_a   1.000
_cell.length_b   1.000
_cell.length_c   1.000
_cell.angle_alpha   90.00
_cell.angle_beta   90.00
_cell.angle_gamma   90.00
#
_symmetry.space_group_name_H-M   'P 1'
#
loop_
_entity.id
_entity.type
_entity.pdbx_description
1 polymer ?
#
loop_
_entity_poly.entity_id
_entity_poly.type
_entity_poly.pdbx_seq_one_letter_code
_entity_poly.pdbx_strand_id
1 'polypeptide(L)'
;CLKEALPDAQRLALGFDTGSGLSTGTAKTSVEGLKFGGKIRENGRLRDVPLGYKRRDIDFGRGLRHAVTIPWGDVATAYYSTGIPDIEVYLPAPPLLALGMRLIDPLRPLLGRQRVQDWLKGQVDKRIAGPDQAARERLRTWVWGEARNARGERRTARLETANVYDLTLHGVLLAVRHLLDYQGPGGYFTPSRLLGARCVESLPGSGRITVIG
;
A
#
# COMPACT_ATOMS: atom_id res chain seq x y z
N CYS A 1 -13.79 5.94 -5.14
CA CYS A 1 -14.80 5.38 -4.20
C CYS A 1 -14.85 6.18 -2.89
N LEU A 2 -13.81 6.20 -2.03
CA LEU A 2 -13.85 6.93 -0.76
C LEU A 2 -14.03 8.44 -0.94
N LYS A 3 -13.35 9.04 -1.93
CA LYS A 3 -13.51 10.47 -2.27
C LYS A 3 -14.90 10.79 -2.83
N GLU A 4 -15.52 9.86 -3.53
CA GLU A 4 -16.91 9.98 -4.01
C GLU A 4 -17.90 9.90 -2.83
N ALA A 5 -17.63 8.98 -1.88
CA ALA A 5 -18.46 8.79 -0.70
C ALA A 5 -18.32 9.91 0.36
N LEU A 6 -17.18 10.62 0.37
CA LEU A 6 -16.90 11.76 1.26
C LEU A 6 -16.13 12.83 0.48
N PRO A 7 -16.83 13.68 -0.30
CA PRO A 7 -16.18 14.63 -1.21
C PRO A 7 -15.30 15.70 -0.53
N ASP A 8 -15.61 16.06 0.70
CA ASP A 8 -14.88 17.04 1.52
C ASP A 8 -13.82 16.39 2.43
N ALA A 9 -13.45 15.11 2.18
CA ALA A 9 -12.42 14.42 2.94
C ALA A 9 -11.08 15.17 2.89
N GLN A 10 -10.45 15.30 4.05
CA GLN A 10 -9.14 15.93 4.25
C GLN A 10 -8.06 14.91 4.65
N ARG A 11 -8.46 13.75 5.17
CA ARG A 11 -7.54 12.69 5.59
C ARG A 11 -7.91 11.37 4.92
N LEU A 12 -6.91 10.65 4.46
CA LEU A 12 -7.03 9.34 3.85
C LEU A 12 -6.02 8.39 4.49
N ALA A 13 -6.54 7.33 5.10
CA ALA A 13 -5.72 6.21 5.55
C ALA A 13 -6.01 5.01 4.63
N LEU A 14 -4.98 4.44 4.07
CA LEU A 14 -5.05 3.26 3.22
C LEU A 14 -4.30 2.11 3.90
N GLY A 15 -4.60 0.89 3.54
CA GLY A 15 -3.88 -0.27 4.03
C GLY A 15 -4.22 -1.53 3.28
N PHE A 16 -3.34 -2.50 3.35
CA PHE A 16 -3.56 -3.82 2.75
C PHE A 16 -2.92 -4.91 3.61
N ASP A 17 -3.60 -6.05 3.68
CA ASP A 17 -3.12 -7.26 4.34
C ASP A 17 -2.95 -8.33 3.27
N THR A 18 -1.71 -8.73 3.00
CA THR A 18 -1.43 -9.81 2.08
C THR A 18 -1.37 -11.11 2.86
N GLY A 19 -2.14 -12.13 2.48
CA GLY A 19 -2.00 -13.46 3.03
C GLY A 19 -0.68 -14.13 2.68
N SER A 20 0.10 -13.50 1.79
CA SER A 20 1.42 -13.97 1.34
C SER A 20 2.55 -13.27 2.09
N GLY A 21 3.64 -13.98 2.30
CA GLY A 21 4.91 -13.35 2.61
C GLY A 21 5.40 -12.44 1.46
N LEU A 22 6.40 -11.63 1.74
CA LEU A 22 7.05 -10.81 0.71
C LEU A 22 7.80 -11.68 -0.29
N SER A 23 7.79 -11.29 -1.57
CA SER A 23 8.73 -11.86 -2.53
C SER A 23 10.16 -11.42 -2.19
N THR A 24 11.15 -12.18 -2.67
CA THR A 24 12.57 -11.82 -2.56
C THR A 24 12.82 -10.41 -3.10
N GLY A 25 12.21 -10.06 -4.25
CA GLY A 25 12.34 -8.71 -4.84
C GLY A 25 11.78 -7.63 -3.94
N THR A 26 10.54 -7.79 -3.43
CA THR A 26 9.91 -6.83 -2.52
C THR A 26 10.70 -6.69 -1.21
N ALA A 27 11.20 -7.79 -0.66
CA ALA A 27 12.01 -7.76 0.55
C ALA A 27 13.33 -6.99 0.33
N LYS A 28 14.01 -7.20 -0.81
CA LYS A 28 15.21 -6.42 -1.17
C LYS A 28 14.92 -4.94 -1.35
N THR A 29 13.83 -4.58 -2.03
CA THR A 29 13.40 -3.18 -2.16
C THR A 29 13.09 -2.56 -0.79
N SER A 30 12.47 -3.34 0.11
CA SER A 30 12.22 -2.88 1.49
C SER A 30 13.52 -2.63 2.25
N VAL A 31 14.53 -3.49 2.09
CA VAL A 31 15.87 -3.27 2.65
C VAL A 31 16.50 -1.99 2.10
N GLU A 32 16.43 -1.76 0.79
CA GLU A 32 16.93 -0.51 0.16
C GLU A 32 16.20 0.72 0.66
N GLY A 33 14.92 0.57 0.97
CA GLY A 33 14.06 1.63 1.52
C GLY A 33 14.41 2.04 2.95
N LEU A 34 15.02 1.17 3.76
CA LEU A 34 15.30 1.43 5.18
C LEU A 34 16.05 2.75 5.44
N LYS A 35 16.99 3.10 4.56
CA LYS A 35 17.78 4.34 4.66
C LYS A 35 16.94 5.62 4.54
N PHE A 36 15.78 5.54 3.86
CA PHE A 36 14.91 6.69 3.63
C PHE A 36 13.88 6.91 4.75
N GLY A 37 13.74 5.97 5.69
CA GLY A 37 12.75 6.05 6.77
C GLY A 37 11.32 5.86 6.28
N GLY A 38 10.37 6.35 7.09
CA GLY A 38 8.95 6.37 6.75
C GLY A 38 8.59 7.62 5.94
N LYS A 39 7.45 7.57 5.24
CA LYS A 39 6.87 8.72 4.54
C LYS A 39 5.37 8.76 4.73
N ILE A 40 4.85 9.97 4.91
CA ILE A 40 3.43 10.29 4.89
C ILE A 40 3.21 11.51 3.98
N ARG A 41 1.95 11.79 3.64
CA ARG A 41 1.58 13.09 3.10
C ARG A 41 0.88 13.90 4.18
N GLU A 42 1.28 15.14 4.36
CA GLU A 42 0.71 16.06 5.31
C GLU A 42 0.61 17.44 4.68
N ASN A 43 -0.58 18.06 4.75
CA ASN A 43 -0.85 19.37 4.11
C ASN A 43 -0.48 19.39 2.61
N GLY A 44 -0.76 18.32 1.89
CA GLY A 44 -0.47 18.20 0.45
C GLY A 44 1.00 17.95 0.09
N ARG A 45 1.92 17.81 1.07
CA ARG A 45 3.36 17.60 0.85
C ARG A 45 3.84 16.27 1.41
N LEU A 46 4.77 15.63 0.72
CA LEU A 46 5.46 14.46 1.26
C LEU A 46 6.35 14.87 2.42
N ARG A 47 6.23 14.17 3.53
CA ARG A 47 6.99 14.38 4.76
C ARG A 47 7.73 13.12 5.17
N ASP A 48 9.00 13.28 5.51
CA ASP A 48 9.80 12.22 6.11
C ASP A 48 9.43 12.05 7.59
N VAL A 49 9.25 10.81 7.98
CA VAL A 49 8.91 10.41 9.35
C VAL A 49 9.73 9.19 9.77
N PRO A 50 9.82 8.85 11.05
CA PRO A 50 10.44 7.60 11.48
C PRO A 50 9.78 6.36 10.88
N LEU A 51 10.52 5.26 10.76
CA LEU A 51 9.96 3.95 10.41
C LEU A 51 8.88 3.54 11.42
N GLY A 52 7.73 3.05 10.93
CA GLY A 52 6.60 2.68 11.79
C GLY A 52 6.05 3.86 12.61
N TYR A 53 5.99 5.04 12.01
CA TYR A 53 5.65 6.33 12.66
C TYR A 53 4.35 6.29 13.45
N LYS A 54 3.26 5.82 12.83
CA LYS A 54 1.96 5.64 13.49
C LYS A 54 1.59 4.16 13.56
N ARG A 55 0.81 3.82 14.58
CA ARG A 55 0.26 2.49 14.82
C ARG A 55 -1.23 2.60 14.99
N ARG A 56 -1.97 1.66 14.47
CA ARG A 56 -3.41 1.53 14.73
C ARG A 56 -3.87 0.08 14.51
N ASP A 57 -4.94 -0.30 15.16
CA ASP A 57 -5.61 -1.54 14.87
C ASP A 57 -6.62 -1.31 13.74
N ILE A 58 -6.54 -2.14 12.70
CA ILE A 58 -7.36 -2.05 11.50
C ILE A 58 -8.03 -3.39 11.27
N ASP A 59 -9.35 -3.36 11.04
CA ASP A 59 -10.08 -4.51 10.56
C ASP A 59 -10.14 -4.49 9.03
N PHE A 60 -9.34 -5.32 8.41
CA PHE A 60 -9.28 -5.50 6.96
C PHE A 60 -10.45 -6.35 6.40
N GLY A 61 -11.41 -6.75 7.25
CA GLY A 61 -12.51 -7.64 6.89
C GLY A 61 -12.34 -9.07 7.40
N ARG A 62 -11.30 -9.32 8.22
CA ARG A 62 -10.96 -10.62 8.82
C ARG A 62 -10.54 -10.50 10.29
N GLY A 63 -11.07 -9.49 10.99
CA GLY A 63 -10.73 -9.16 12.36
C GLY A 63 -9.60 -8.12 12.47
N LEU A 64 -9.48 -7.58 13.68
CA LEU A 64 -8.50 -6.54 13.98
C LEU A 64 -7.07 -7.03 13.82
N ARG A 65 -6.26 -6.23 13.15
CA ARG A 65 -4.84 -6.43 12.94
C ARG A 65 -4.07 -5.20 13.39
N HIS A 66 -3.04 -5.42 14.19
CA HIS A 66 -2.10 -4.35 14.50
C HIS A 66 -1.33 -3.95 13.24
N ALA A 67 -1.37 -2.68 12.88
CA ALA A 67 -0.76 -2.15 11.66
C ALA A 67 0.08 -0.92 11.93
N VAL A 68 1.10 -0.70 11.10
CA VAL A 68 2.03 0.43 11.17
C VAL A 68 2.08 1.16 9.85
N THR A 69 2.41 2.45 9.89
CA THR A 69 2.64 3.22 8.67
C THR A 69 3.89 2.77 7.93
N ILE A 70 3.77 2.70 6.61
CA ILE A 70 4.84 2.35 5.69
C ILE A 70 4.97 3.41 4.58
N PRO A 71 6.17 3.63 4.00
CA PRO A 71 6.39 4.56 2.89
C PRO A 71 5.97 3.92 1.54
N TRP A 72 4.68 3.63 1.38
CA TRP A 72 4.16 3.00 0.16
C TRP A 72 3.86 4.03 -0.92
N GLY A 73 3.85 3.63 -2.20
CA GLY A 73 3.66 4.51 -3.34
C GLY A 73 2.37 5.34 -3.29
N ASP A 74 1.33 4.81 -2.65
CA ASP A 74 0.03 5.49 -2.50
C ASP A 74 0.11 6.79 -1.70
N VAL A 75 1.09 6.95 -0.81
CA VAL A 75 1.35 8.23 -0.12
C VAL A 75 1.58 9.37 -1.13
N ALA A 76 2.16 9.05 -2.30
CA ALA A 76 2.35 9.98 -3.39
C ALA A 76 1.15 9.99 -4.36
N THR A 77 0.76 8.82 -4.86
CA THR A 77 -0.16 8.68 -6.00
C THR A 77 -1.61 8.93 -5.64
N ALA A 78 -2.06 8.61 -4.42
CA ALA A 78 -3.44 8.83 -4.00
C ALA A 78 -3.82 10.33 -3.95
N TYR A 79 -2.86 11.22 -3.73
CA TYR A 79 -3.09 12.66 -3.81
C TYR A 79 -3.53 13.10 -5.22
N TYR A 80 -2.86 12.61 -6.24
CA TYR A 80 -3.22 12.92 -7.63
C TYR A 80 -4.58 12.35 -8.03
N SER A 81 -4.99 11.24 -7.41
CA SER A 81 -6.30 10.62 -7.67
C SER A 81 -7.44 11.30 -6.93
N THR A 82 -7.19 11.83 -5.72
CA THR A 82 -8.26 12.23 -4.79
C THR A 82 -8.23 13.71 -4.39
N GLY A 83 -7.06 14.36 -4.50
CA GLY A 83 -6.83 15.71 -3.96
C GLY A 83 -6.82 15.78 -2.43
N ILE A 84 -6.88 14.65 -1.71
CA ILE A 84 -6.89 14.65 -0.24
C ILE A 84 -5.48 15.00 0.27
N PRO A 85 -5.32 16.02 1.13
CA PRO A 85 -4.01 16.56 1.50
C PRO A 85 -3.22 15.69 2.49
N ASP A 86 -3.90 14.91 3.34
CA ASP A 86 -3.25 14.08 4.36
C ASP A 86 -3.46 12.60 4.03
N ILE A 87 -2.35 11.87 3.80
CA ILE A 87 -2.41 10.48 3.37
C ILE A 87 -1.39 9.63 4.14
N GLU A 88 -1.86 8.51 4.66
CA GLU A 88 -1.07 7.50 5.34
C GLU A 88 -1.37 6.12 4.76
N VAL A 89 -0.35 5.26 4.70
CA VAL A 89 -0.52 3.87 4.26
C VAL A 89 -0.06 2.93 5.37
N TYR A 90 -0.84 1.90 5.62
CA TYR A 90 -0.66 0.95 6.72
C TYR A 90 -0.46 -0.48 6.21
N LEU A 91 0.40 -1.21 6.90
CA LEU A 91 0.61 -2.65 6.70
C LEU A 91 0.52 -3.36 8.04
N PRO A 92 -0.15 -4.50 8.14
CA PRO A 92 -0.11 -5.32 9.34
C PRO A 92 1.32 -5.69 9.73
N ALA A 93 1.65 -5.47 10.99
CA ALA A 93 2.94 -5.81 11.55
C ALA A 93 2.77 -6.26 13.01
N PRO A 94 3.38 -7.38 13.42
CA PRO A 94 3.41 -7.77 14.82
C PRO A 94 4.00 -6.65 15.69
N PRO A 95 3.51 -6.47 16.94
CA PRO A 95 3.98 -5.39 17.83
C PRO A 95 5.51 -5.36 18.03
N LEU A 96 6.13 -6.54 18.09
CA LEU A 96 7.58 -6.66 18.23
C LEU A 96 8.33 -6.12 17.00
N LEU A 97 7.83 -6.40 15.78
CA LEU A 97 8.39 -5.86 14.54
C LEU A 97 8.22 -4.34 14.49
N ALA A 98 7.04 -3.85 14.86
CA ALA A 98 6.75 -2.42 14.93
C ALA A 98 7.68 -1.68 15.91
N LEU A 99 8.00 -2.30 17.05
CA LEU A 99 8.99 -1.77 17.99
C LEU A 99 10.39 -1.79 17.36
N GLY A 100 10.78 -2.91 16.75
CA GLY A 100 12.08 -3.06 16.08
C GLY A 100 12.29 -1.99 15.01
N MET A 101 11.30 -1.72 14.16
CA MET A 101 11.36 -0.66 13.14
C MET A 101 11.69 0.71 13.76
N ARG A 102 11.14 1.00 14.91
CA ARG A 102 11.37 2.27 15.61
C ARG A 102 12.75 2.36 16.26
N LEU A 103 13.23 1.23 16.81
CA LEU A 103 14.54 1.15 17.42
C LEU A 103 15.68 1.24 16.40
N ILE A 104 15.49 0.74 15.19
CA ILE A 104 16.50 0.82 14.12
C ILE A 104 16.47 2.16 13.37
N ASP A 105 15.45 2.97 13.52
CA ASP A 105 15.31 4.24 12.81
C ASP A 105 16.51 5.20 12.97
N PRO A 106 17.10 5.39 14.17
CA PRO A 106 18.32 6.20 14.34
C PRO A 106 19.55 5.65 13.60
N LEU A 107 19.53 4.35 13.26
CA LEU A 107 20.63 3.68 12.56
C LEU A 107 20.52 3.80 11.02
N ARG A 108 19.57 4.55 10.49
CA ARG A 108 19.38 4.74 9.04
C ARG A 108 20.65 5.09 8.26
N PRO A 109 21.53 6.00 8.76
CA PRO A 109 22.77 6.29 8.05
C PRO A 109 23.68 5.06 7.90
N LEU A 110 23.70 4.19 8.90
CA LEU A 110 24.43 2.92 8.86
C LEU A 110 23.77 1.92 7.91
N LEU A 111 22.43 1.82 7.96
CA LEU A 111 21.64 0.96 7.08
C LEU A 111 21.75 1.36 5.60
N GLY A 112 22.09 2.62 5.31
CA GLY A 112 22.37 3.11 3.96
C GLY A 112 23.74 2.74 3.39
N ARG A 113 24.67 2.22 4.21
CA ARG A 113 26.00 1.85 3.73
C ARG A 113 25.94 0.61 2.82
N GLN A 114 26.63 0.65 1.68
CA GLN A 114 26.59 -0.41 0.67
C GLN A 114 26.87 -1.80 1.27
N ARG A 115 27.90 -1.96 2.08
CA ARG A 115 28.25 -3.25 2.69
C ARG A 115 27.12 -3.82 3.58
N VAL A 116 26.43 -2.94 4.31
CA VAL A 116 25.28 -3.34 5.16
C VAL A 116 24.09 -3.74 4.29
N GLN A 117 23.83 -2.98 3.24
CA GLN A 117 22.79 -3.28 2.26
C GLN A 117 23.02 -4.63 1.58
N ASP A 118 24.24 -4.90 1.14
CA ASP A 118 24.60 -6.16 0.48
C ASP A 118 24.49 -7.35 1.43
N TRP A 119 24.91 -7.19 2.67
CA TRP A 119 24.73 -8.21 3.70
C TRP A 119 23.25 -8.49 3.99
N LEU A 120 22.43 -7.45 4.17
CA LEU A 120 20.99 -7.59 4.40
C LEU A 120 20.30 -8.27 3.22
N LYS A 121 20.61 -7.87 1.98
CA LYS A 121 20.06 -8.51 0.76
C LYS A 121 20.48 -9.99 0.66
N GLY A 122 21.71 -10.30 1.04
CA GLY A 122 22.17 -11.69 1.13
C GLY A 122 21.42 -12.52 2.17
N GLN A 123 20.97 -11.91 3.29
CA GLN A 123 20.10 -12.58 4.26
C GLN A 123 18.68 -12.81 3.68
N VAL A 124 18.18 -11.86 2.88
CA VAL A 124 16.90 -12.01 2.16
C VAL A 124 16.95 -13.19 1.21
N ASP A 125 18.00 -13.30 0.38
CA ASP A 125 18.17 -14.41 -0.58
C ASP A 125 18.17 -15.78 0.10
N LYS A 126 18.75 -15.87 1.30
CA LYS A 126 18.83 -17.13 2.06
C LYS A 126 17.54 -17.53 2.77
N ARG A 127 16.65 -16.57 3.08
CA ARG A 127 15.52 -16.81 3.98
C ARG A 127 14.15 -16.60 3.34
N ILE A 128 14.07 -15.91 2.21
CA ILE A 128 12.80 -15.54 1.57
C ILE A 128 12.77 -16.13 0.16
N ALA A 129 12.05 -17.23 0.01
CA ALA A 129 11.85 -17.89 -1.28
C ALA A 129 10.67 -17.33 -2.09
N GLY A 130 9.79 -16.53 -1.46
CA GLY A 130 8.51 -16.13 -2.06
C GLY A 130 7.50 -17.29 -2.14
N PRO A 131 6.23 -16.99 -2.40
CA PRO A 131 5.21 -18.03 -2.52
C PRO A 131 5.35 -18.79 -3.84
N ASP A 132 5.18 -20.12 -3.79
CA ASP A 132 5.06 -20.97 -4.97
C ASP A 132 3.70 -20.76 -5.69
N GLN A 133 3.50 -21.41 -6.83
CA GLN A 133 2.28 -21.25 -7.62
C GLN A 133 1.04 -21.71 -6.84
N ALA A 134 1.10 -22.84 -6.17
CA ALA A 134 -0.02 -23.40 -5.42
C ALA A 134 -0.41 -22.50 -4.22
N ALA A 135 0.59 -21.87 -3.57
CA ALA A 135 0.35 -20.88 -2.54
C ALA A 135 -0.31 -19.63 -3.12
N ARG A 136 0.14 -19.12 -4.30
CA ARG A 136 -0.46 -17.93 -4.95
C ARG A 136 -1.95 -18.12 -5.23
N GLU A 137 -2.35 -19.28 -5.74
CA GLU A 137 -3.76 -19.56 -6.08
C GLU A 137 -4.70 -19.48 -4.86
N ARG A 138 -4.19 -19.80 -3.66
CA ARG A 138 -4.95 -19.79 -2.40
C ARG A 138 -4.91 -18.46 -1.66
N LEU A 139 -3.90 -17.63 -1.94
CA LEU A 139 -3.70 -16.38 -1.24
C LEU A 139 -4.66 -15.30 -1.74
N ARG A 140 -5.09 -14.45 -0.80
CA ARG A 140 -5.93 -13.28 -1.06
C ARG A 140 -5.27 -12.05 -0.48
N THR A 141 -5.66 -10.91 -0.96
CA THR A 141 -5.25 -9.60 -0.44
C THR A 141 -6.49 -8.85 0.01
N TRP A 142 -6.47 -8.36 1.22
CA TRP A 142 -7.52 -7.55 1.81
C TRP A 142 -7.07 -6.09 1.82
N VAL A 143 -7.80 -5.26 1.13
CA VAL A 143 -7.54 -3.82 1.02
C VAL A 143 -8.54 -3.08 1.89
N TRP A 144 -8.06 -2.10 2.61
CA TRP A 144 -8.84 -1.25 3.48
C TRP A 144 -8.52 0.22 3.20
N GLY A 145 -9.51 1.09 3.36
CA GLY A 145 -9.31 2.53 3.33
C GLY A 145 -10.30 3.25 4.23
N GLU A 146 -9.90 4.39 4.76
CA GLU A 146 -10.74 5.28 5.56
C GLU A 146 -10.50 6.73 5.13
N ALA A 147 -11.57 7.43 4.79
CA ALA A 147 -11.56 8.87 4.55
C ALA A 147 -12.23 9.59 5.72
N ARG A 148 -11.68 10.77 6.10
CA ARG A 148 -12.27 11.65 7.14
C ARG A 148 -12.27 13.09 6.67
N ASN A 149 -13.33 13.83 7.04
CA ASN A 149 -13.41 15.27 6.84
C ASN A 149 -13.13 16.06 8.14
N ALA A 150 -13.17 17.38 8.05
CA ALA A 150 -12.95 18.28 9.19
C ALA A 150 -14.05 18.17 10.27
N ARG A 151 -15.27 17.75 9.90
CA ARG A 151 -16.39 17.56 10.82
C ARG A 151 -16.31 16.25 11.62
N GLY A 152 -15.29 15.42 11.35
CA GLY A 152 -15.14 14.12 12.00
C GLY A 152 -15.94 12.99 11.34
N GLU A 153 -16.67 13.28 10.27
CA GLU A 153 -17.34 12.24 9.48
C GLU A 153 -16.32 11.34 8.83
N ARG A 154 -16.61 10.04 8.77
CA ARG A 154 -15.73 9.06 8.16
C ARG A 154 -16.50 8.14 7.22
N ARG A 155 -15.79 7.63 6.23
CA ARG A 155 -16.23 6.53 5.37
C ARG A 155 -15.10 5.50 5.30
N THR A 156 -15.46 4.24 5.42
CA THR A 156 -14.52 3.11 5.34
C THR A 156 -14.85 2.28 4.12
N ALA A 157 -13.84 1.86 3.39
CA ALA A 157 -14.01 0.95 2.27
C ALA A 157 -13.17 -0.31 2.49
N ARG A 158 -13.68 -1.44 2.00
CA ARG A 158 -12.99 -2.73 2.01
C ARG A 158 -13.14 -3.43 0.67
N LEU A 159 -12.13 -4.20 0.34
CA LEU A 159 -12.08 -5.00 -0.88
C LEU A 159 -11.22 -6.24 -0.62
N GLU A 160 -11.70 -7.40 -1.03
CA GLU A 160 -10.89 -8.61 -1.16
C GLU A 160 -10.52 -8.80 -2.63
N THR A 161 -9.25 -9.14 -2.91
CA THR A 161 -8.75 -9.40 -4.26
C THR A 161 -7.98 -10.71 -4.32
N ALA A 162 -7.63 -11.14 -5.53
CA ALA A 162 -6.60 -12.15 -5.74
C ALA A 162 -5.30 -11.76 -5.00
N ASN A 163 -4.33 -12.64 -4.95
CA ASN A 163 -2.99 -12.34 -4.44
C ASN A 163 -2.37 -11.15 -5.21
N VAL A 164 -1.41 -10.46 -4.58
CA VAL A 164 -0.79 -9.24 -5.14
C VAL A 164 -0.11 -9.46 -6.49
N TYR A 165 0.37 -10.67 -6.80
CA TYR A 165 1.08 -10.96 -8.06
C TYR A 165 0.11 -11.05 -9.22
N ASP A 166 -0.96 -11.84 -9.06
CA ASP A 166 -2.00 -11.98 -10.08
C ASP A 166 -2.75 -10.66 -10.27
N LEU A 167 -3.04 -9.96 -9.16
CA LEU A 167 -3.64 -8.63 -9.22
C LEU A 167 -2.77 -7.65 -10.04
N THR A 168 -1.46 -7.66 -9.83
CA THR A 168 -0.52 -6.81 -10.57
C THR A 168 -0.51 -7.18 -12.04
N LEU A 169 -0.40 -8.47 -12.37
CA LEU A 169 -0.39 -8.96 -13.75
C LEU A 169 -1.67 -8.54 -14.50
N HIS A 170 -2.83 -8.85 -13.93
CA HIS A 170 -4.11 -8.52 -14.55
C HIS A 170 -4.35 -7.02 -14.64
N GLY A 171 -3.92 -6.25 -13.62
CA GLY A 171 -4.01 -4.79 -13.63
C GLY A 171 -3.18 -4.16 -14.74
N VAL A 172 -1.93 -4.64 -14.95
CA VAL A 172 -1.08 -4.19 -16.06
C VAL A 172 -1.70 -4.55 -17.41
N LEU A 173 -2.19 -5.78 -17.58
CA LEU A 173 -2.85 -6.20 -18.83
C LEU A 173 -4.10 -5.38 -19.13
N LEU A 174 -4.91 -5.05 -18.10
CA LEU A 174 -6.07 -4.17 -18.27
C LEU A 174 -5.66 -2.79 -18.74
N ALA A 175 -4.62 -2.21 -18.11
CA ALA A 175 -4.11 -0.89 -18.50
C ALA A 175 -3.56 -0.90 -19.94
N VAL A 176 -2.77 -1.91 -20.32
CA VAL A 176 -2.23 -2.04 -21.68
C VAL A 176 -3.37 -2.15 -22.71
N ARG A 177 -4.36 -3.01 -22.48
CA ARG A 177 -5.52 -3.16 -23.39
C ARG A 177 -6.27 -1.83 -23.56
N HIS A 178 -6.50 -1.11 -22.48
CA HIS A 178 -7.14 0.21 -22.54
C HIS A 178 -6.30 1.21 -23.36
N LEU A 179 -4.96 1.20 -23.20
CA LEU A 179 -4.08 2.12 -23.90
C LEU A 179 -3.94 1.86 -25.40
N LEU A 180 -4.21 0.64 -25.88
CA LEU A 180 -4.19 0.34 -27.31
C LEU A 180 -5.25 1.14 -28.10
N ASP A 181 -6.39 1.41 -27.47
CA ASP A 181 -7.50 2.15 -28.08
C ASP A 181 -7.67 3.57 -27.51
N TYR A 182 -6.74 4.00 -26.65
CA TYR A 182 -6.84 5.28 -25.95
C TYR A 182 -6.56 6.47 -26.89
N GLN A 183 -7.55 7.35 -27.04
CA GLN A 183 -7.47 8.57 -27.85
C GLN A 183 -7.48 9.85 -27.00
N GLY A 184 -7.35 9.71 -25.68
CA GLY A 184 -7.37 10.84 -24.75
C GLY A 184 -6.04 11.58 -24.68
N PRO A 185 -5.94 12.63 -23.84
CA PRO A 185 -4.72 13.41 -23.67
C PRO A 185 -3.60 12.56 -23.07
N GLY A 186 -2.38 12.80 -23.55
CA GLY A 186 -1.18 12.22 -22.96
C GLY A 186 -0.93 12.74 -21.54
N GLY A 187 -0.09 12.04 -20.75
CA GLY A 187 0.27 12.46 -19.42
C GLY A 187 0.52 11.31 -18.47
N TYR A 188 0.60 11.62 -17.17
CA TYR A 188 0.71 10.66 -16.09
C TYR A 188 -0.65 10.40 -15.46
N PHE A 189 -1.06 9.14 -15.43
CA PHE A 189 -2.32 8.73 -14.85
C PHE A 189 -2.10 7.64 -13.81
N THR A 190 -2.81 7.73 -12.68
CA THR A 190 -2.98 6.60 -11.80
C THR A 190 -4.00 5.63 -12.42
N PRO A 191 -3.97 4.31 -12.13
CA PRO A 191 -4.94 3.37 -12.67
C PRO A 191 -6.40 3.81 -12.46
N SER A 192 -6.72 4.34 -11.29
CA SER A 192 -8.08 4.82 -10.99
C SER A 192 -8.51 6.04 -11.80
N ARG A 193 -7.57 6.88 -12.24
CA ARG A 193 -7.87 8.01 -13.14
C ARG A 193 -7.95 7.61 -14.60
N LEU A 194 -7.20 6.61 -14.99
CA LEU A 194 -7.18 6.10 -16.37
C LEU A 194 -8.38 5.19 -16.65
N LEU A 195 -8.66 4.28 -15.71
CA LEU A 195 -9.59 3.15 -15.91
C LEU A 195 -10.89 3.28 -15.08
N GLY A 196 -10.97 4.32 -14.23
CA GLY A 196 -12.09 4.51 -13.30
C GLY A 196 -11.84 3.92 -11.91
N ALA A 197 -12.53 4.47 -10.91
CA ALA A 197 -12.31 4.16 -9.49
C ALA A 197 -12.63 2.71 -9.11
N ARG A 198 -13.45 2.02 -9.89
CA ARG A 198 -13.87 0.63 -9.67
C ARG A 198 -13.23 -0.38 -10.63
N CYS A 199 -12.23 0.02 -11.40
CA CYS A 199 -11.56 -0.86 -12.37
C CYS A 199 -11.05 -2.17 -11.75
N VAL A 200 -10.64 -2.15 -10.48
CA VAL A 200 -10.18 -3.33 -9.75
C VAL A 200 -11.26 -4.41 -9.61
N GLU A 201 -12.54 -4.04 -9.58
CA GLU A 201 -13.66 -4.99 -9.47
C GLU A 201 -13.83 -5.88 -10.70
N SER A 202 -13.28 -5.47 -11.85
CA SER A 202 -13.27 -6.25 -13.09
C SER A 202 -12.12 -7.25 -13.19
N LEU A 203 -11.16 -7.18 -12.28
CA LEU A 203 -9.99 -8.06 -12.31
C LEU A 203 -10.34 -9.45 -11.74
N PRO A 204 -9.82 -10.52 -12.32
CA PRO A 204 -10.04 -11.88 -11.83
C PRO A 204 -9.69 -12.03 -10.36
N GLY A 205 -10.56 -12.68 -9.59
CA GLY A 205 -10.38 -12.89 -8.16
C GLY A 205 -10.60 -11.66 -7.27
N SER A 206 -11.07 -10.55 -7.85
CA SER A 206 -11.49 -9.37 -7.09
C SER A 206 -12.97 -9.37 -6.77
N GLY A 207 -13.31 -9.03 -5.54
CA GLY A 207 -14.68 -8.77 -5.11
C GLY A 207 -15.11 -7.34 -5.44
N ARG A 208 -16.24 -6.93 -4.85
CA ARG A 208 -16.74 -5.54 -4.96
C ARG A 208 -16.23 -4.68 -3.81
N ILE A 209 -15.99 -3.41 -4.10
CA ILE A 209 -15.66 -2.41 -3.07
C ILE A 209 -16.91 -2.15 -2.23
N THR A 210 -16.85 -2.46 -0.95
CA THR A 210 -17.90 -2.15 0.03
C THR A 210 -17.54 -0.89 0.76
N VAL A 211 -18.40 0.13 0.72
CA VAL A 211 -18.24 1.39 1.47
C VAL A 211 -19.22 1.39 2.63
N ILE A 212 -18.71 1.66 3.83
CA ILE A 212 -19.44 1.68 5.10
C ILE A 212 -19.21 3.05 5.75
N GLY A 213 -20.23 3.59 6.39
CA GLY A 213 -20.01 4.84 7.06
C GLY A 213 -21.02 5.38 7.88
#